data_50eafb3380594c454e36f48baede5930
#
_entry.id   50eafb3380594c454e36f48baede5930
#
_cell.length_a   1.000
_cell.length_b   1.000
_cell.length_c   1.000
_cell.angle_alpha   90.00
_cell.angle_beta   90.00
_cell.angle_gamma   90.00
#
_symmetry.space_group_name_H-M   'P 1'
#
loop_
_entity.id
_entity.type
_entity.pdbx_description
1 polymer ?
#
loop_
_entity_poly.entity_id
_entity_poly.type
_entity_poly.pdbx_seq_one_letter_code
_entity_poly.pdbx_strand_id
1 'polypeptide(L)'
;MRHLLPALGAALAFTFGAQASAQQAQPAASVPRDPFFWLGEINKATAVINTDEGLLDKSMAPRLAAGVAKVINDGNQPGAKRPASVITFEPLLIKAAGEDVTLLHAGRSSQDMHATYRSAILRDKLLDLAAQLNATSTTLVELAGKHAATIVPNYTNGVAAQPNSYGHYLLGQAAGLARDAQRIREAYVRIDRSPMGTTVLNGTSWPLDRKRMAQYLGFAALVDNAYDASQISSMDQPVEVASIVTSIALRTGNFVEDVMTQYAQPRPWILLEEGGGNTYVSSAMPQKRNPGLLNDTRSDASTAVTLAMGPVVQTHNITPGMSDPKDVKQNSAMVDAGISALKRWDRVLKAMVLSPERALEELNSDWTASQELADVLMRKYKLPFRDGHHFASEVVSYAKANNIKPLDFPYEQARRIYADAMKDSKYGNELPMSEAEFRSTLDPVAIVKNRATSGGPQPAEMDRMLKEARAQLAEQDAWIKARRAYINDALAELDKKFGALVASAPKQ
;
A
#
# COMPACT_ATOMS: atom_id res chain seq x y z
N MET A 1 5.33 1.69 77.85
CA MET A 1 4.63 2.87 78.41
C MET A 1 3.85 3.54 77.33
N ARG A 2 2.55 3.66 77.56
CA ARG A 2 1.55 4.28 76.68
C ARG A 2 1.78 5.79 76.58
N HIS A 3 1.56 6.43 75.44
CA HIS A 3 0.85 7.71 75.37
C HIS A 3 0.09 7.80 74.02
N LEU A 4 -1.19 8.09 74.18
CA LEU A 4 -2.25 8.27 73.22
C LEU A 4 -2.29 9.73 72.68
N LEU A 5 -2.53 9.88 71.35
CA LEU A 5 -3.46 10.73 70.56
C LEU A 5 -3.79 12.18 71.10
N PRO A 6 -4.21 13.13 70.18
CA PRO A 6 -5.46 12.94 69.43
C PRO A 6 -5.46 13.41 67.94
N ALA A 7 -6.46 12.88 67.24
CA ALA A 7 -6.83 13.21 65.87
C ALA A 7 -7.61 14.54 65.80
N LEU A 8 -7.35 15.37 64.77
CA LEU A 8 -8.25 16.44 64.34
C LEU A 8 -8.75 16.06 62.93
N GLY A 9 -10.04 15.79 62.86
CA GLY A 9 -10.74 15.58 61.58
C GLY A 9 -11.10 16.93 60.93
N ALA A 10 -10.73 17.09 59.70
CA ALA A 10 -11.29 18.09 58.80
C ALA A 10 -12.09 17.39 57.71
N ALA A 11 -13.42 17.54 57.78
CA ALA A 11 -14.34 17.07 56.75
C ALA A 11 -14.32 18.04 55.56
N LEU A 12 -13.76 17.58 54.41
CA LEU A 12 -13.96 18.26 53.14
C LEU A 12 -15.17 17.65 52.41
N ALA A 13 -16.22 18.43 52.30
CA ALA A 13 -17.39 18.13 51.48
C ALA A 13 -17.01 18.26 50.02
N PHE A 14 -16.94 17.14 49.28
CA PHE A 14 -16.88 17.12 47.80
C PHE A 14 -18.30 17.20 47.25
N THR A 15 -18.63 18.34 46.66
CA THR A 15 -19.79 18.47 45.79
C THR A 15 -19.52 17.76 44.46
N PHE A 16 -20.20 16.66 44.22
CA PHE A 16 -20.24 16.00 42.91
C PHE A 16 -21.08 16.85 41.97
N GLY A 17 -20.41 17.62 41.10
CA GLY A 17 -21.01 18.17 39.92
C GLY A 17 -21.18 17.06 38.90
N ALA A 18 -22.41 16.63 38.62
CA ALA A 18 -22.73 15.73 37.52
C ALA A 18 -22.46 16.45 36.19
N GLN A 19 -21.28 16.22 35.59
CA GLN A 19 -21.06 16.50 34.21
C GLN A 19 -21.78 15.41 33.37
N ALA A 20 -22.90 15.77 32.77
CA ALA A 20 -23.53 14.98 31.72
C ALA A 20 -22.53 14.92 30.54
N SER A 21 -21.80 13.81 30.43
CA SER A 21 -21.03 13.49 29.24
C SER A 21 -22.02 13.29 28.09
N ALA A 22 -22.06 14.25 27.15
CA ALA A 22 -22.71 14.04 25.87
C ALA A 22 -22.05 12.82 25.20
N GLN A 23 -22.74 11.69 25.23
CA GLN A 23 -22.38 10.53 24.44
C GLN A 23 -22.45 10.96 22.99
N GLN A 24 -21.29 11.20 22.36
CA GLN A 24 -21.20 11.30 20.92
C GLN A 24 -21.76 10.01 20.34
N ALA A 25 -22.88 10.11 19.64
CA ALA A 25 -23.47 9.00 18.89
C ALA A 25 -22.36 8.40 17.99
N GLN A 26 -21.97 7.15 18.25
CA GLN A 26 -21.11 6.41 17.34
C GLN A 26 -21.80 6.43 15.97
N PRO A 27 -21.07 6.75 14.86
CA PRO A 27 -21.65 6.66 13.54
C PRO A 27 -22.18 5.24 13.36
N ALA A 28 -23.44 5.13 12.90
CA ALA A 28 -24.09 3.85 12.63
C ALA A 28 -23.10 2.96 11.84
N ALA A 29 -22.79 1.77 12.36
CA ALA A 29 -21.86 0.86 11.72
C ALA A 29 -22.36 0.63 10.29
N SER A 30 -21.53 0.96 9.29
CA SER A 30 -21.88 0.76 7.89
C SER A 30 -22.17 -0.71 7.65
N VAL A 31 -23.27 -1.02 6.93
CA VAL A 31 -23.61 -2.40 6.58
C VAL A 31 -22.44 -3.03 5.82
N PRO A 32 -21.90 -4.18 6.27
CA PRO A 32 -20.77 -4.81 5.61
C PRO A 32 -21.15 -5.28 4.20
N ARG A 33 -20.32 -4.95 3.22
CA ARG A 33 -20.48 -5.36 1.80
C ARG A 33 -19.96 -6.79 1.57
N ASP A 34 -20.50 -7.73 2.34
CA ASP A 34 -20.22 -9.16 2.25
C ASP A 34 -21.08 -9.87 1.16
N PRO A 35 -20.95 -11.19 0.96
CA PRO A 35 -21.78 -11.91 -0.01
C PRO A 35 -23.28 -11.73 0.19
N PHE A 36 -23.77 -11.65 1.44
CA PHE A 36 -25.18 -11.39 1.73
C PHE A 36 -25.65 -10.04 1.19
N PHE A 37 -24.89 -8.99 1.44
CA PHE A 37 -25.18 -7.66 0.91
C PHE A 37 -25.32 -7.70 -0.62
N TRP A 38 -24.34 -8.22 -1.32
CA TRP A 38 -24.35 -8.26 -2.79
C TRP A 38 -25.44 -9.15 -3.36
N LEU A 39 -25.78 -10.27 -2.71
CA LEU A 39 -26.95 -11.08 -3.09
C LEU A 39 -28.25 -10.28 -2.94
N GLY A 40 -28.36 -9.47 -1.90
CA GLY A 40 -29.45 -8.52 -1.72
C GLY A 40 -29.55 -7.53 -2.88
N GLU A 41 -28.42 -6.87 -3.23
CA GLU A 41 -28.37 -5.89 -4.32
C GLU A 41 -28.71 -6.50 -5.69
N ILE A 42 -28.20 -7.71 -5.97
CA ILE A 42 -28.56 -8.46 -7.20
C ILE A 42 -30.06 -8.72 -7.27
N ASN A 43 -30.69 -9.13 -6.16
CA ASN A 43 -32.12 -9.39 -6.12
C ASN A 43 -32.95 -8.09 -6.26
N LYS A 44 -32.55 -6.97 -5.64
CA LYS A 44 -33.14 -5.65 -5.85
C LYS A 44 -33.10 -5.24 -7.32
N ALA A 45 -31.91 -5.31 -7.92
CA ALA A 45 -31.70 -4.94 -9.31
C ALA A 45 -32.53 -5.81 -10.26
N THR A 46 -32.57 -7.12 -10.01
CA THR A 46 -33.38 -8.05 -10.80
C THR A 46 -34.87 -7.69 -10.69
N ALA A 47 -35.40 -7.45 -9.48
CA ALA A 47 -36.80 -7.11 -9.30
C ALA A 47 -37.17 -5.83 -10.06
N VAL A 48 -36.33 -4.79 -10.00
CA VAL A 48 -36.56 -3.51 -10.71
C VAL A 48 -36.48 -3.71 -12.22
N ILE A 49 -35.38 -4.29 -12.72
CA ILE A 49 -35.16 -4.41 -14.18
C ILE A 49 -36.19 -5.31 -14.82
N ASN A 50 -36.42 -6.49 -14.27
CA ASN A 50 -37.35 -7.46 -14.87
C ASN A 50 -38.81 -6.96 -14.83
N THR A 51 -39.19 -6.13 -13.87
CA THR A 51 -40.49 -5.47 -13.85
C THR A 51 -40.62 -4.41 -14.93
N ASP A 52 -39.56 -3.58 -15.09
CA ASP A 52 -39.55 -2.52 -16.11
C ASP A 52 -39.57 -3.10 -17.54
N GLU A 53 -38.82 -4.18 -17.77
CA GLU A 53 -38.71 -4.87 -19.08
C GLU A 53 -39.88 -5.85 -19.34
N GLY A 54 -40.80 -5.99 -18.41
CA GLY A 54 -41.98 -6.89 -18.55
C GLY A 54 -41.64 -8.39 -18.43
N LEU A 55 -40.49 -8.74 -17.90
CA LEU A 55 -40.06 -10.12 -17.61
C LEU A 55 -40.62 -10.62 -16.29
N LEU A 56 -41.05 -9.72 -15.42
CA LEU A 56 -41.75 -9.97 -14.17
C LEU A 56 -43.09 -9.22 -14.22
N ASP A 57 -44.20 -9.92 -13.93
CA ASP A 57 -45.52 -9.31 -13.92
C ASP A 57 -45.60 -8.15 -12.91
N LYS A 58 -46.05 -7.00 -13.40
CA LYS A 58 -46.16 -5.76 -12.59
C LYS A 58 -47.11 -5.91 -11.40
N SER A 59 -48.08 -6.81 -11.46
CA SER A 59 -49.01 -7.08 -10.35
C SER A 59 -48.37 -7.86 -9.22
N MET A 60 -47.38 -8.71 -9.52
CA MET A 60 -46.65 -9.53 -8.56
C MET A 60 -45.39 -8.84 -7.99
N ALA A 61 -44.74 -8.03 -8.80
CA ALA A 61 -43.46 -7.43 -8.51
C ALA A 61 -43.37 -6.70 -7.16
N PRO A 62 -44.36 -5.88 -6.73
CA PRO A 62 -44.31 -5.20 -5.43
C PRO A 62 -44.28 -6.16 -4.24
N ARG A 63 -45.07 -7.24 -4.30
CA ARG A 63 -45.10 -8.24 -3.24
C ARG A 63 -43.78 -9.02 -3.15
N LEU A 64 -43.22 -9.39 -4.28
CA LEU A 64 -41.92 -10.07 -4.32
C LEU A 64 -40.78 -9.16 -3.85
N ALA A 65 -40.82 -7.88 -4.24
CA ALA A 65 -39.87 -6.88 -3.77
C ALA A 65 -39.94 -6.67 -2.24
N ALA A 66 -41.16 -6.63 -1.68
CA ALA A 66 -41.34 -6.54 -0.22
C ALA A 66 -40.73 -7.75 0.50
N GLY A 67 -40.84 -8.98 -0.08
CA GLY A 67 -40.18 -10.17 0.46
C GLY A 67 -38.65 -10.07 0.42
N VAL A 68 -38.08 -9.56 -0.66
CA VAL A 68 -36.62 -9.28 -0.76
C VAL A 68 -36.20 -8.25 0.30
N ALA A 69 -36.93 -7.15 0.44
CA ALA A 69 -36.66 -6.13 1.44
C ALA A 69 -36.70 -6.69 2.87
N LYS A 70 -37.69 -7.58 3.17
CA LYS A 70 -37.80 -8.25 4.47
C LYS A 70 -36.56 -9.09 4.77
N VAL A 71 -36.09 -9.91 3.83
CA VAL A 71 -34.91 -10.75 4.03
C VAL A 71 -33.66 -9.93 4.27
N ILE A 72 -33.48 -8.85 3.52
CA ILE A 72 -32.34 -7.91 3.69
C ILE A 72 -32.40 -7.24 5.06
N ASN A 73 -33.56 -6.73 5.46
CA ASN A 73 -33.74 -6.08 6.76
C ASN A 73 -33.50 -7.05 7.93
N ASP A 74 -34.04 -8.26 7.84
CA ASP A 74 -33.86 -9.30 8.87
C ASP A 74 -32.36 -9.66 9.01
N GLY A 75 -31.61 -9.83 7.89
CA GLY A 75 -30.19 -10.13 7.89
C GLY A 75 -29.28 -8.97 8.32
N ASN A 76 -29.78 -7.75 8.32
CA ASN A 76 -29.05 -6.57 8.79
C ASN A 76 -29.26 -6.29 10.30
N GLN A 77 -30.11 -7.06 10.98
CA GLN A 77 -30.28 -6.93 12.44
C GLN A 77 -29.00 -7.38 13.17
N PRO A 78 -28.65 -6.76 14.30
CA PRO A 78 -27.53 -7.20 15.11
C PRO A 78 -27.58 -8.68 15.47
N GLY A 79 -26.52 -9.44 15.19
CA GLY A 79 -26.44 -10.87 15.48
C GLY A 79 -27.19 -11.79 14.49
N ALA A 80 -27.82 -11.25 13.46
CA ALA A 80 -28.51 -12.04 12.45
C ALA A 80 -27.52 -12.88 11.61
N LYS A 81 -27.98 -14.05 11.15
CA LYS A 81 -27.25 -14.85 10.17
C LYS A 81 -27.33 -14.20 8.80
N ARG A 82 -26.19 -14.10 8.13
CA ARG A 82 -26.03 -13.55 6.79
C ARG A 82 -25.58 -14.65 5.82
N PRO A 83 -26.50 -15.30 5.09
CA PRO A 83 -26.14 -16.35 4.14
C PRO A 83 -25.17 -15.87 3.06
N ALA A 84 -24.14 -16.66 2.77
CA ALA A 84 -23.08 -16.31 1.82
C ALA A 84 -23.25 -16.99 0.44
N SER A 85 -24.33 -17.72 0.22
CA SER A 85 -24.59 -18.42 -1.05
C SER A 85 -26.07 -18.34 -1.46
N VAL A 86 -26.34 -18.47 -2.75
CA VAL A 86 -27.70 -18.47 -3.29
C VAL A 86 -28.53 -19.61 -2.67
N ILE A 87 -27.94 -20.80 -2.51
CA ILE A 87 -28.63 -21.99 -1.95
C ILE A 87 -29.14 -21.73 -0.53
N THR A 88 -28.44 -20.93 0.25
CA THR A 88 -28.84 -20.59 1.63
C THR A 88 -29.63 -19.28 1.72
N PHE A 89 -29.59 -18.44 0.70
CA PHE A 89 -30.33 -17.17 0.62
C PHE A 89 -31.75 -17.37 0.07
N GLU A 90 -31.94 -18.16 -1.01
CA GLU A 90 -33.22 -18.38 -1.69
C GLU A 90 -34.30 -18.94 -0.77
N PRO A 91 -34.03 -19.92 0.13
CA PRO A 91 -35.03 -20.39 1.08
C PRO A 91 -35.62 -19.30 1.99
N LEU A 92 -34.85 -18.28 2.31
CA LEU A 92 -35.33 -17.12 3.08
C LEU A 92 -36.28 -16.26 2.24
N LEU A 93 -35.99 -16.09 0.94
CA LEU A 93 -36.92 -15.42 0.01
C LEU A 93 -38.23 -16.16 -0.13
N ILE A 94 -38.20 -17.48 -0.32
CA ILE A 94 -39.40 -18.33 -0.42
C ILE A 94 -40.21 -18.24 0.86
N LYS A 95 -39.58 -18.26 2.03
CA LYS A 95 -40.28 -18.09 3.32
C LYS A 95 -40.93 -16.72 3.45
N ALA A 96 -40.31 -15.66 2.89
CA ALA A 96 -40.79 -14.27 3.02
C ALA A 96 -41.90 -13.91 2.00
N ALA A 97 -41.85 -14.46 0.78
CA ALA A 97 -42.71 -14.04 -0.33
C ALA A 97 -43.44 -15.19 -1.07
N GLY A 98 -43.27 -16.44 -0.63
CA GLY A 98 -43.80 -17.64 -1.30
C GLY A 98 -42.95 -18.06 -2.51
N GLU A 99 -43.31 -19.20 -3.12
CA GLU A 99 -42.53 -19.80 -4.24
C GLU A 99 -42.44 -18.91 -5.47
N ASP A 100 -43.43 -18.04 -5.68
CA ASP A 100 -43.40 -17.07 -6.79
C ASP A 100 -42.13 -16.19 -6.81
N VAL A 101 -41.46 -16.02 -5.66
CA VAL A 101 -40.20 -15.20 -5.60
C VAL A 101 -39.11 -15.81 -6.47
N THR A 102 -39.18 -17.09 -6.79
CA THR A 102 -38.26 -17.78 -7.71
C THR A 102 -38.40 -17.32 -9.17
N LEU A 103 -39.46 -16.57 -9.53
CA LEU A 103 -39.53 -15.85 -10.81
C LEU A 103 -38.40 -14.82 -10.98
N LEU A 104 -37.83 -14.35 -9.88
CA LEU A 104 -36.58 -13.54 -9.93
C LEU A 104 -35.40 -14.33 -10.48
N HIS A 105 -35.49 -15.66 -10.58
CA HIS A 105 -34.40 -16.49 -11.10
C HIS A 105 -34.34 -16.54 -12.64
N ALA A 106 -35.19 -15.79 -13.35
CA ALA A 106 -35.19 -15.72 -14.81
C ALA A 106 -33.79 -15.39 -15.35
N GLY A 107 -33.21 -16.30 -16.15
CA GLY A 107 -31.89 -16.13 -16.77
C GLY A 107 -30.71 -16.01 -15.82
N ARG A 108 -30.83 -16.54 -14.60
CA ARG A 108 -29.73 -16.51 -13.60
C ARG A 108 -29.29 -17.93 -13.22
N SER A 109 -28.08 -18.00 -12.70
CA SER A 109 -27.53 -19.16 -12.01
C SER A 109 -26.88 -18.73 -10.69
N SER A 110 -26.78 -19.63 -9.73
CA SER A 110 -25.98 -19.38 -8.53
C SER A 110 -24.52 -18.96 -8.88
N GLN A 111 -23.99 -19.48 -9.97
CA GLN A 111 -22.58 -19.24 -10.34
C GLN A 111 -22.31 -17.84 -10.89
N ASP A 112 -23.18 -17.27 -11.74
CA ASP A 112 -23.01 -15.89 -12.19
C ASP A 112 -23.29 -14.88 -11.07
N MET A 113 -24.23 -15.18 -10.17
CA MET A 113 -24.44 -14.38 -8.95
C MET A 113 -23.21 -14.43 -8.03
N HIS A 114 -22.61 -15.62 -7.84
CA HIS A 114 -21.39 -15.76 -7.05
C HIS A 114 -20.19 -15.08 -7.70
N ALA A 115 -20.00 -15.19 -9.01
CA ALA A 115 -18.96 -14.48 -9.74
C ALA A 115 -19.13 -12.95 -9.56
N THR A 116 -20.37 -12.46 -9.60
CA THR A 116 -20.67 -11.04 -9.44
C THR A 116 -20.29 -10.51 -8.06
N TYR A 117 -20.70 -11.17 -6.96
CA TYR A 117 -20.32 -10.69 -5.64
C TYR A 117 -18.82 -10.85 -5.36
N ARG A 118 -18.16 -11.88 -5.92
CA ARG A 118 -16.70 -12.05 -5.79
C ARG A 118 -15.96 -10.88 -6.42
N SER A 119 -16.31 -10.51 -7.66
CA SER A 119 -15.73 -9.34 -8.33
C SER A 119 -16.02 -8.04 -7.59
N ALA A 120 -17.25 -7.84 -7.10
CA ALA A 120 -17.63 -6.65 -6.35
C ALA A 120 -16.84 -6.51 -5.04
N ILE A 121 -16.70 -7.60 -4.27
CA ILE A 121 -15.93 -7.60 -3.01
C ILE A 121 -14.44 -7.37 -3.28
N LEU A 122 -13.88 -8.06 -4.28
CA LEU A 122 -12.47 -7.90 -4.64
C LEU A 122 -12.18 -6.48 -5.14
N ARG A 123 -13.09 -5.88 -5.91
CA ARG A 123 -13.04 -4.48 -6.35
C ARG A 123 -13.02 -3.51 -5.17
N ASP A 124 -13.90 -3.69 -4.19
CA ASP A 124 -13.94 -2.86 -2.99
C ASP A 124 -12.65 -3.00 -2.17
N LYS A 125 -12.15 -4.23 -1.99
CA LYS A 125 -10.86 -4.51 -1.33
C LYS A 125 -9.67 -3.89 -2.04
N LEU A 126 -9.68 -3.86 -3.37
CA LEU A 126 -8.63 -3.23 -4.15
C LEU A 126 -8.60 -1.71 -3.95
N LEU A 127 -9.77 -1.07 -3.78
CA LEU A 127 -9.86 0.35 -3.40
C LEU A 127 -9.36 0.60 -1.97
N ASP A 128 -9.56 -0.33 -1.04
CA ASP A 128 -9.03 -0.24 0.31
C ASP A 128 -7.49 -0.35 0.31
N LEU A 129 -6.95 -1.27 -0.49
CA LEU A 129 -5.51 -1.40 -0.70
C LEU A 129 -4.91 -0.14 -1.32
N ALA A 130 -5.56 0.41 -2.36
CA ALA A 130 -5.16 1.66 -3.01
C ALA A 130 -5.12 2.83 -2.02
N ALA A 131 -6.13 2.96 -1.16
CA ALA A 131 -6.20 4.01 -0.15
C ALA A 131 -5.07 3.90 0.87
N GLN A 132 -4.79 2.69 1.37
CA GLN A 132 -3.69 2.49 2.32
C GLN A 132 -2.32 2.71 1.66
N LEU A 133 -2.13 2.24 0.43
CA LEU A 133 -0.90 2.48 -0.33
C LEU A 133 -0.66 3.98 -0.53
N ASN A 134 -1.71 4.74 -0.89
CA ASN A 134 -1.62 6.19 -1.04
C ASN A 134 -1.27 6.89 0.28
N ALA A 135 -1.86 6.47 1.40
CA ALA A 135 -1.55 7.00 2.73
C ALA A 135 -0.08 6.75 3.12
N THR A 136 0.41 5.52 2.96
CA THR A 136 1.81 5.16 3.25
C THR A 136 2.78 5.91 2.33
N SER A 137 2.45 6.04 1.04
CA SER A 137 3.25 6.80 0.08
C SER A 137 3.29 8.29 0.43
N THR A 138 2.19 8.86 0.95
CA THR A 138 2.14 10.25 1.40
C THR A 138 3.13 10.47 2.55
N THR A 139 3.10 9.63 3.58
CA THR A 139 4.06 9.69 4.70
C THR A 139 5.51 9.59 4.19
N LEU A 140 5.77 8.70 3.24
CA LEU A 140 7.09 8.49 2.65
C LEU A 140 7.58 9.73 1.90
N VAL A 141 6.72 10.37 1.09
CA VAL A 141 7.05 11.60 0.33
C VAL A 141 7.21 12.81 1.25
N GLU A 142 6.41 12.92 2.32
CA GLU A 142 6.57 13.97 3.33
C GLU A 142 7.90 13.83 4.07
N LEU A 143 8.26 12.61 4.47
CA LEU A 143 9.54 12.32 5.10
C LEU A 143 10.71 12.60 4.13
N ALA A 144 10.56 12.27 2.85
CA ALA A 144 11.53 12.59 1.81
C ALA A 144 11.76 14.10 1.69
N GLY A 145 10.69 14.89 1.73
CA GLY A 145 10.78 16.36 1.74
C GLY A 145 11.51 16.90 2.96
N LYS A 146 11.22 16.37 4.15
CA LYS A 146 11.89 16.73 5.41
C LYS A 146 13.40 16.47 5.34
N HIS A 147 13.81 15.41 4.68
CA HIS A 147 15.19 14.95 4.61
C HIS A 147 15.84 15.17 3.22
N ALA A 148 15.31 16.09 2.42
CA ALA A 148 15.85 16.40 1.08
C ALA A 148 17.31 16.86 1.11
N ALA A 149 17.73 17.57 2.15
CA ALA A 149 19.08 18.04 2.34
C ALA A 149 19.92 17.22 3.35
N THR A 150 19.37 16.14 3.91
CA THR A 150 20.09 15.28 4.87
C THR A 150 21.03 14.35 4.12
N ILE A 151 22.33 14.59 4.24
CA ILE A 151 23.39 13.84 3.55
C ILE A 151 23.68 12.55 4.32
N VAL A 152 23.62 11.43 3.61
CA VAL A 152 23.76 10.08 4.17
C VAL A 152 24.59 9.19 3.24
N PRO A 153 25.22 8.13 3.74
CA PRO A 153 25.78 7.09 2.87
C PRO A 153 24.65 6.27 2.24
N ASN A 154 24.74 6.01 0.94
CA ASN A 154 24.00 4.95 0.27
C ASN A 154 24.79 3.66 0.29
N TYR A 155 24.09 2.54 0.42
CA TYR A 155 24.67 1.22 0.51
C TYR A 155 24.34 0.38 -0.72
N THR A 156 25.30 -0.45 -1.11
CA THR A 156 25.07 -1.57 -2.03
C THR A 156 25.67 -2.83 -1.43
N ASN A 157 24.96 -3.92 -1.47
CA ASN A 157 25.39 -5.19 -0.83
C ASN A 157 25.72 -5.03 0.69
N GLY A 158 25.03 -4.11 1.38
CA GLY A 158 25.31 -3.82 2.79
C GLY A 158 26.59 -3.01 3.05
N VAL A 159 27.27 -2.50 2.00
CA VAL A 159 28.51 -1.70 2.09
C VAL A 159 28.23 -0.26 1.66
N ALA A 160 28.73 0.69 2.44
CA ALA A 160 28.66 2.12 2.08
C ALA A 160 29.35 2.37 0.73
N ALA A 161 28.64 3.00 -0.19
CA ALA A 161 29.08 3.15 -1.57
C ALA A 161 29.29 4.61 -2.00
N GLN A 162 28.28 5.46 -1.84
CA GLN A 162 28.33 6.85 -2.29
C GLN A 162 27.55 7.77 -1.35
N PRO A 163 27.94 9.07 -1.26
CA PRO A 163 27.11 10.09 -0.62
C PRO A 163 25.79 10.31 -1.38
N ASN A 164 24.71 10.46 -0.64
CA ASN A 164 23.38 10.72 -1.17
C ASN A 164 22.58 11.63 -0.23
N SER A 165 21.42 12.11 -0.68
CA SER A 165 20.39 12.66 0.18
C SER A 165 19.45 11.54 0.66
N TYR A 166 19.08 11.52 1.94
CA TYR A 166 18.10 10.55 2.44
C TYR A 166 16.72 10.75 1.82
N GLY A 167 16.36 12.01 1.53
CA GLY A 167 15.15 12.31 0.77
C GLY A 167 15.14 11.68 -0.61
N HIS A 168 16.26 11.66 -1.31
CA HIS A 168 16.41 11.01 -2.60
C HIS A 168 16.21 9.48 -2.49
N TYR A 169 16.80 8.84 -1.50
CA TYR A 169 16.58 7.42 -1.21
C TYR A 169 15.10 7.11 -0.99
N LEU A 170 14.41 7.91 -0.15
CA LEU A 170 12.99 7.75 0.15
C LEU A 170 12.11 7.97 -1.09
N LEU A 171 12.43 8.93 -1.97
CA LEU A 171 11.74 9.11 -3.24
C LEU A 171 11.90 7.91 -4.18
N GLY A 172 13.05 7.24 -4.15
CA GLY A 172 13.24 5.97 -4.85
C GLY A 172 12.29 4.87 -4.38
N GLN A 173 12.04 4.78 -3.06
CA GLN A 173 11.04 3.88 -2.49
C GLN A 173 9.61 4.30 -2.89
N ALA A 174 9.30 5.60 -2.85
CA ALA A 174 8.02 6.15 -3.27
C ALA A 174 7.71 5.86 -4.75
N ALA A 175 8.70 5.97 -5.64
CA ALA A 175 8.56 5.61 -7.05
C ALA A 175 8.20 4.13 -7.24
N GLY A 176 8.66 3.26 -6.35
CA GLY A 176 8.24 1.86 -6.31
C GLY A 176 6.76 1.70 -5.98
N LEU A 177 6.27 2.39 -4.95
CA LEU A 177 4.84 2.37 -4.58
C LEU A 177 3.96 3.03 -5.65
N ALA A 178 4.46 4.05 -6.37
CA ALA A 178 3.74 4.65 -7.50
C ALA A 178 3.49 3.62 -8.63
N ARG A 179 4.46 2.74 -8.92
CA ARG A 179 4.25 1.62 -9.87
C ARG A 179 3.23 0.60 -9.36
N ASP A 180 3.18 0.35 -8.05
CA ASP A 180 2.15 -0.53 -7.47
C ASP A 180 0.77 0.13 -7.52
N ALA A 181 0.67 1.45 -7.33
CA ALA A 181 -0.57 2.21 -7.52
C ALA A 181 -1.08 2.12 -8.97
N GLN A 182 -0.19 2.19 -9.96
CA GLN A 182 -0.54 2.00 -11.37
C GLN A 182 -1.06 0.58 -11.62
N ARG A 183 -0.40 -0.46 -11.11
CA ARG A 183 -0.87 -1.86 -11.22
C ARG A 183 -2.27 -2.03 -10.64
N ILE A 184 -2.55 -1.39 -9.49
CA ILE A 184 -3.89 -1.40 -8.88
C ILE A 184 -4.93 -0.76 -9.81
N ARG A 185 -4.64 0.39 -10.41
CA ARG A 185 -5.55 1.05 -11.37
C ARG A 185 -5.84 0.17 -12.59
N GLU A 186 -4.82 -0.46 -13.13
CA GLU A 186 -4.94 -1.36 -14.28
C GLU A 186 -5.74 -2.62 -13.95
N ALA A 187 -5.49 -3.25 -12.81
CA ALA A 187 -6.25 -4.39 -12.32
C ALA A 187 -7.71 -4.00 -12.04
N TYR A 188 -7.95 -2.83 -11.47
CA TYR A 188 -9.29 -2.32 -11.19
C TYR A 188 -10.15 -2.27 -12.46
N VAL A 189 -9.63 -1.80 -13.58
CA VAL A 189 -10.36 -1.75 -14.86
C VAL A 189 -10.79 -3.14 -15.34
N ARG A 190 -10.01 -4.18 -15.06
CA ARG A 190 -10.32 -5.58 -15.41
C ARG A 190 -11.32 -6.20 -14.44
N ILE A 191 -11.27 -5.84 -13.17
CA ILE A 191 -12.16 -6.36 -12.11
C ILE A 191 -13.51 -5.63 -12.11
N ASP A 192 -13.55 -4.34 -12.48
CA ASP A 192 -14.76 -3.51 -12.51
C ASP A 192 -15.65 -3.81 -13.73
N ARG A 193 -15.87 -5.11 -13.99
CA ARG A 193 -16.72 -5.64 -15.05
C ARG A 193 -17.71 -6.66 -14.48
N SER A 194 -19.00 -6.46 -14.77
CA SER A 194 -20.06 -7.33 -14.26
C SER A 194 -20.13 -8.66 -15.04
N PRO A 195 -20.04 -9.80 -14.34
CA PRO A 195 -20.32 -11.11 -14.96
C PRO A 195 -21.80 -11.47 -14.95
N MET A 196 -22.67 -10.70 -14.30
CA MET A 196 -24.07 -11.04 -14.05
C MET A 196 -24.90 -11.23 -15.33
N GLY A 197 -25.84 -12.19 -15.31
CA GLY A 197 -26.78 -12.48 -16.38
C GLY A 197 -26.20 -13.36 -17.50
N THR A 198 -25.18 -14.15 -17.18
CA THR A 198 -24.55 -15.09 -18.14
C THR A 198 -24.98 -16.55 -17.94
N THR A 199 -25.74 -16.82 -16.91
CA THR A 199 -26.23 -18.17 -16.59
C THR A 199 -25.10 -19.20 -16.53
N VAL A 200 -23.92 -18.81 -16.17
CA VAL A 200 -22.68 -19.58 -15.91
C VAL A 200 -21.81 -19.94 -17.13
N LEU A 201 -22.35 -20.30 -18.28
CA LEU A 201 -21.53 -20.82 -19.41
C LEU A 201 -21.75 -20.11 -20.75
N ASN A 202 -22.99 -20.02 -21.21
CA ASN A 202 -23.32 -19.67 -22.59
C ASN A 202 -24.48 -18.69 -22.73
N GLY A 203 -24.83 -17.98 -21.66
CA GLY A 203 -25.96 -17.06 -21.65
C GLY A 203 -27.30 -17.77 -21.47
N THR A 204 -28.36 -17.07 -21.81
CA THR A 204 -29.75 -17.50 -21.61
C THR A 204 -30.64 -17.05 -22.74
N SER A 205 -31.79 -17.73 -22.93
CA SER A 205 -32.85 -17.28 -23.87
C SER A 205 -33.66 -16.10 -23.32
N TRP A 206 -33.49 -15.70 -22.06
CA TRP A 206 -34.13 -14.52 -21.51
C TRP A 206 -33.46 -13.26 -22.01
N PRO A 207 -34.21 -12.24 -22.49
CA PRO A 207 -33.67 -10.99 -22.99
C PRO A 207 -33.29 -10.05 -21.84
N LEU A 208 -32.30 -10.42 -21.02
CA LEU A 208 -31.89 -9.67 -19.84
C LEU A 208 -31.14 -8.38 -20.20
N ASP A 209 -31.43 -7.28 -19.53
CA ASP A 209 -30.63 -6.07 -19.59
C ASP A 209 -29.41 -6.14 -18.66
N ARG A 210 -28.37 -6.81 -19.13
CA ARG A 210 -27.10 -6.94 -18.42
C ARG A 210 -26.40 -5.59 -18.17
N LYS A 211 -26.57 -4.60 -19.06
CA LYS A 211 -25.93 -3.29 -18.93
C LYS A 211 -26.51 -2.51 -17.76
N ARG A 212 -27.84 -2.48 -17.66
CA ARG A 212 -28.54 -1.84 -16.54
C ARG A 212 -28.25 -2.54 -15.20
N MET A 213 -28.14 -3.87 -15.21
CA MET A 213 -27.72 -4.65 -14.05
C MET A 213 -26.31 -4.24 -13.60
N ALA A 214 -25.35 -4.14 -14.51
CA ALA A 214 -23.99 -3.67 -14.20
C ALA A 214 -23.99 -2.25 -13.61
N GLN A 215 -24.75 -1.33 -14.20
CA GLN A 215 -24.87 0.06 -13.72
C GLN A 215 -25.41 0.12 -12.30
N TYR A 216 -26.50 -0.59 -11.97
CA TYR A 216 -27.06 -0.62 -10.62
C TYR A 216 -26.13 -1.25 -9.57
N LEU A 217 -25.30 -2.20 -9.96
CA LEU A 217 -24.29 -2.78 -9.08
C LEU A 217 -22.96 -2.01 -9.07
N GLY A 218 -22.92 -0.84 -9.72
CA GLY A 218 -21.76 0.04 -9.76
C GLY A 218 -20.56 -0.52 -10.51
N PHE A 219 -20.77 -1.38 -11.51
CA PHE A 219 -19.73 -1.82 -12.44
C PHE A 219 -19.67 -0.91 -13.67
N ALA A 220 -18.47 -0.60 -14.11
CA ALA A 220 -18.26 0.28 -15.27
C ALA A 220 -18.53 -0.41 -16.63
N ALA A 221 -18.44 -1.73 -16.69
CA ALA A 221 -18.59 -2.51 -17.94
C ALA A 221 -19.12 -3.92 -17.68
N LEU A 222 -19.27 -4.69 -18.76
CA LEU A 222 -19.61 -6.12 -18.74
C LEU A 222 -18.36 -6.97 -19.00
N VAL A 223 -18.34 -8.19 -18.46
CA VAL A 223 -17.58 -9.27 -19.09
C VAL A 223 -18.41 -9.78 -20.25
N ASP A 224 -17.94 -9.61 -21.47
CA ASP A 224 -18.75 -9.85 -22.70
C ASP A 224 -19.05 -11.33 -22.91
N ASN A 225 -18.02 -12.16 -22.87
CA ASN A 225 -18.17 -13.60 -23.09
C ASN A 225 -18.73 -14.27 -21.85
N ALA A 226 -19.85 -15.01 -21.98
CA ALA A 226 -20.54 -15.65 -20.87
C ALA A 226 -19.69 -16.74 -20.17
N TYR A 227 -18.85 -17.44 -20.93
CA TYR A 227 -17.95 -18.45 -20.37
C TYR A 227 -16.82 -17.79 -19.59
N ASP A 228 -16.20 -16.75 -20.14
CA ASP A 228 -15.18 -15.95 -19.47
C ASP A 228 -15.69 -15.39 -18.15
N ALA A 229 -16.90 -14.82 -18.15
CA ALA A 229 -17.50 -14.15 -17.00
C ALA A 229 -17.51 -14.99 -15.72
N SER A 230 -17.75 -16.30 -15.82
CA SER A 230 -17.88 -17.17 -14.66
C SER A 230 -16.73 -18.16 -14.50
N GLN A 231 -16.04 -18.51 -15.60
CA GLN A 231 -15.06 -19.59 -15.60
C GLN A 231 -13.62 -19.11 -15.66
N ILE A 232 -13.30 -18.08 -16.44
CA ILE A 232 -11.91 -17.63 -16.65
C ILE A 232 -11.60 -16.42 -15.77
N SER A 233 -12.33 -15.30 -15.92
CA SER A 233 -12.05 -14.06 -15.17
C SER A 233 -12.16 -14.24 -13.66
N SER A 234 -13.03 -15.13 -13.19
CA SER A 234 -13.15 -15.45 -11.77
C SER A 234 -11.92 -16.14 -11.16
N MET A 235 -11.05 -16.72 -12.00
CA MET A 235 -9.77 -17.31 -11.59
C MET A 235 -8.62 -16.32 -11.78
N ASP A 236 -8.62 -15.54 -12.85
CA ASP A 236 -7.58 -14.57 -13.16
C ASP A 236 -7.51 -13.43 -12.14
N GLN A 237 -8.67 -12.90 -11.75
CA GLN A 237 -8.76 -11.74 -10.84
C GLN A 237 -8.01 -11.94 -9.51
N PRO A 238 -8.20 -13.04 -8.76
CA PRO A 238 -7.44 -13.27 -7.54
C PRO A 238 -5.94 -13.41 -7.76
N VAL A 239 -5.51 -14.03 -8.86
CA VAL A 239 -4.09 -14.21 -9.22
C VAL A 239 -3.44 -12.86 -9.55
N GLU A 240 -4.14 -12.00 -10.28
CA GLU A 240 -3.66 -10.66 -10.59
C GLU A 240 -3.46 -9.82 -9.31
N VAL A 241 -4.45 -9.81 -8.43
CA VAL A 241 -4.37 -9.10 -7.14
C VAL A 241 -3.27 -9.69 -6.25
N ALA A 242 -3.07 -11.00 -6.25
CA ALA A 242 -2.00 -11.68 -5.54
C ALA A 242 -0.60 -11.17 -5.97
N SER A 243 -0.41 -10.94 -7.27
CA SER A 243 0.85 -10.40 -7.79
C SER A 243 1.13 -8.98 -7.28
N ILE A 244 0.10 -8.15 -7.15
CA ILE A 244 0.19 -6.78 -6.62
C ILE A 244 0.52 -6.81 -5.13
N VAL A 245 -0.20 -7.62 -4.35
CA VAL A 245 0.06 -7.79 -2.91
C VAL A 245 1.49 -8.29 -2.67
N THR A 246 1.95 -9.25 -3.47
CA THR A 246 3.32 -9.75 -3.42
C THR A 246 4.35 -8.63 -3.67
N SER A 247 4.14 -7.81 -4.72
CA SER A 247 5.03 -6.69 -5.04
C SER A 247 5.14 -5.70 -3.87
N ILE A 248 4.02 -5.32 -3.27
CA ILE A 248 3.95 -4.43 -2.11
C ILE A 248 4.68 -5.04 -0.92
N ALA A 249 4.43 -6.31 -0.61
CA ALA A 249 5.01 -7.00 0.53
C ALA A 249 6.53 -7.14 0.40
N LEU A 250 7.05 -7.51 -0.77
CA LEU A 250 8.49 -7.60 -1.04
C LEU A 250 9.17 -6.24 -0.87
N ARG A 251 8.56 -5.17 -1.34
CA ARG A 251 9.08 -3.81 -1.18
C ARG A 251 9.10 -3.38 0.28
N THR A 252 8.04 -3.69 1.03
CA THR A 252 7.99 -3.44 2.48
C THR A 252 9.13 -4.18 3.19
N GLY A 253 9.33 -5.45 2.88
CA GLY A 253 10.41 -6.26 3.46
C GLY A 253 11.80 -5.71 3.13
N ASN A 254 12.05 -5.31 1.88
CA ASN A 254 13.32 -4.73 1.46
C ASN A 254 13.64 -3.43 2.18
N PHE A 255 12.66 -2.54 2.35
CA PHE A 255 12.85 -1.31 3.11
C PHE A 255 13.19 -1.60 4.58
N VAL A 256 12.47 -2.54 5.19
CA VAL A 256 12.73 -2.95 6.58
C VAL A 256 14.14 -3.51 6.73
N GLU A 257 14.62 -4.31 5.77
CA GLU A 257 15.98 -4.87 5.79
C GLU A 257 17.06 -3.79 5.70
N ASP A 258 16.85 -2.76 4.86
CA ASP A 258 17.77 -1.62 4.80
C ASP A 258 17.86 -0.90 6.17
N VAL A 259 16.75 -0.71 6.86
CA VAL A 259 16.74 -0.12 8.21
C VAL A 259 17.39 -1.06 9.23
N MET A 260 17.15 -2.37 9.14
CA MET A 260 17.77 -3.36 10.03
C MET A 260 19.31 -3.42 9.85
N THR A 261 19.81 -3.23 8.64
CA THR A 261 21.24 -3.11 8.36
C THR A 261 21.87 -1.95 9.14
N GLN A 262 21.14 -0.81 9.27
CA GLN A 262 21.59 0.29 10.12
C GLN A 262 21.59 -0.05 11.60
N TYR A 263 20.57 -0.75 12.08
CA TYR A 263 20.51 -1.20 13.48
C TYR A 263 21.68 -2.13 13.86
N ALA A 264 22.23 -2.88 12.91
CA ALA A 264 23.36 -3.78 13.12
C ALA A 264 24.71 -3.04 13.24
N GLN A 265 24.79 -1.77 12.88
CA GLN A 265 26.01 -0.98 12.98
C GLN A 265 26.37 -0.66 14.44
N PRO A 266 27.64 -0.58 14.80
CA PRO A 266 28.07 -0.20 16.16
C PRO A 266 27.57 1.19 16.57
N ARG A 267 27.41 2.09 15.61
CA ARG A 267 26.93 3.48 15.79
C ARG A 267 25.93 3.82 14.68
N PRO A 268 24.68 3.33 14.78
CA PRO A 268 23.69 3.54 13.74
C PRO A 268 23.31 5.02 13.62
N TRP A 269 22.97 5.47 12.43
CA TRP A 269 22.41 6.81 12.18
C TRP A 269 20.89 6.78 11.94
N ILE A 270 20.27 5.57 11.85
CA ILE A 270 18.82 5.36 11.90
C ILE A 270 18.50 4.50 13.11
N LEU A 271 17.58 4.95 13.93
CA LEU A 271 16.95 4.20 15.01
C LEU A 271 15.44 4.37 14.95
N LEU A 272 14.71 3.64 15.76
CA LEU A 272 13.30 3.89 16.05
C LEU A 272 13.18 4.65 17.38
N GLU A 273 12.18 5.52 17.45
CA GLU A 273 11.78 6.14 18.72
C GLU A 273 11.46 5.06 19.76
N GLU A 274 12.02 5.19 20.96
CA GLU A 274 11.82 4.21 22.03
C GLU A 274 10.40 4.27 22.60
N GLY A 275 9.86 3.12 22.97
CA GLY A 275 8.52 3.00 23.52
C GLY A 275 7.42 2.91 22.45
N GLY A 276 6.16 3.14 22.84
CA GLY A 276 5.01 3.12 21.92
C GLY A 276 4.80 1.80 21.16
N GLY A 277 5.47 0.70 21.56
CA GLY A 277 5.46 -0.56 20.83
C GLY A 277 6.38 -0.54 19.60
N ASN A 278 7.30 0.44 19.47
CA ASN A 278 8.30 0.46 18.39
C ASN A 278 9.52 -0.38 18.76
N THR A 279 9.91 -0.32 20.03
CA THR A 279 11.03 -1.08 20.58
C THR A 279 10.62 -1.81 21.86
N TYR A 280 11.38 -2.85 22.22
CA TYR A 280 11.24 -3.52 23.52
C TYR A 280 12.59 -3.77 24.16
N VAL A 281 12.61 -3.74 25.51
CA VAL A 281 13.81 -3.93 26.33
C VAL A 281 14.16 -5.41 26.38
N SER A 282 15.46 -5.73 26.31
CA SER A 282 15.94 -7.09 26.56
C SER A 282 15.75 -7.47 28.03
N SER A 283 15.32 -8.70 28.31
CA SER A 283 15.16 -9.22 29.67
C SER A 283 16.51 -9.42 30.42
N ALA A 284 17.60 -9.52 29.69
CA ALA A 284 18.93 -9.80 30.26
C ALA A 284 19.95 -8.65 30.08
N MET A 285 19.78 -7.83 29.03
CA MET A 285 20.71 -6.77 28.66
C MET A 285 20.05 -5.40 28.80
N PRO A 286 20.27 -4.62 29.88
CA PRO A 286 19.52 -3.39 30.15
C PRO A 286 19.62 -2.31 29.08
N GLN A 287 20.76 -2.24 28.38
CA GLN A 287 21.01 -1.26 27.31
C GLN A 287 20.37 -1.62 25.97
N LYS A 288 19.96 -2.89 25.79
CA LYS A 288 19.52 -3.39 24.48
C LYS A 288 18.07 -2.99 24.20
N ARG A 289 17.87 -2.30 23.10
CA ARG A 289 16.54 -1.94 22.54
C ARG A 289 16.32 -2.73 21.25
N ASN A 290 15.43 -3.71 21.30
CA ASN A 290 15.12 -4.52 20.13
C ASN A 290 14.10 -3.77 19.26
N PRO A 291 14.27 -3.73 17.92
CA PRO A 291 13.37 -3.02 17.01
C PRO A 291 12.12 -3.87 16.72
N GLY A 292 11.23 -4.01 17.71
CA GLY A 292 10.03 -4.84 17.62
C GLY A 292 9.16 -4.52 16.42
N LEU A 293 8.96 -3.23 16.15
CA LEU A 293 8.16 -2.78 15.02
C LEU A 293 8.73 -3.22 13.67
N LEU A 294 10.05 -3.23 13.49
CA LEU A 294 10.68 -3.73 12.26
C LEU A 294 10.46 -5.24 12.11
N ASN A 295 10.64 -6.00 13.20
CA ASN A 295 10.39 -7.44 13.20
C ASN A 295 8.95 -7.78 12.84
N ASP A 296 7.99 -7.08 13.42
CA ASP A 296 6.57 -7.28 13.14
C ASP A 296 6.22 -6.88 11.70
N THR A 297 6.79 -5.79 11.19
CA THR A 297 6.57 -5.34 9.80
C THR A 297 7.08 -6.37 8.80
N ARG A 298 8.27 -6.93 9.05
CA ARG A 298 8.83 -8.02 8.23
C ARG A 298 7.93 -9.26 8.27
N SER A 299 7.41 -9.60 9.45
CA SER A 299 6.50 -10.75 9.63
C SER A 299 5.18 -10.56 8.88
N ASP A 300 4.58 -9.37 8.95
CA ASP A 300 3.35 -9.04 8.21
C ASP A 300 3.58 -9.10 6.69
N ALA A 301 4.72 -8.59 6.21
CA ALA A 301 5.10 -8.69 4.80
C ALA A 301 5.24 -10.17 4.36
N SER A 302 5.88 -11.01 5.17
CA SER A 302 5.99 -12.45 4.90
C SER A 302 4.62 -13.15 4.88
N THR A 303 3.72 -12.76 5.78
CA THR A 303 2.34 -13.27 5.82
C THR A 303 1.58 -12.88 4.54
N ALA A 304 1.74 -11.63 4.08
CA ALA A 304 1.11 -11.18 2.83
C ALA A 304 1.61 -11.97 1.61
N VAL A 305 2.91 -12.24 1.51
CA VAL A 305 3.47 -13.11 0.45
C VAL A 305 2.90 -14.52 0.53
N THR A 306 2.84 -15.10 1.74
CA THR A 306 2.32 -16.46 1.95
C THR A 306 0.86 -16.57 1.51
N LEU A 307 0.01 -15.62 1.90
CA LEU A 307 -1.41 -15.62 1.49
C LEU A 307 -1.58 -15.36 0.00
N ALA A 308 -0.72 -14.54 -0.62
CA ALA A 308 -0.76 -14.28 -2.05
C ALA A 308 -0.37 -15.50 -2.91
N MET A 309 0.37 -16.44 -2.37
CA MET A 309 0.63 -17.71 -3.05
C MET A 309 -0.60 -18.61 -3.15
N GLY A 310 -1.59 -18.43 -2.28
CA GLY A 310 -2.82 -19.25 -2.27
C GLY A 310 -3.54 -19.29 -3.61
N PRO A 311 -4.02 -18.15 -4.16
CA PRO A 311 -4.68 -18.10 -5.46
C PRO A 311 -3.84 -18.68 -6.59
N VAL A 312 -2.53 -18.48 -6.59
CA VAL A 312 -1.61 -19.00 -7.62
C VAL A 312 -1.60 -20.53 -7.61
N VAL A 313 -1.41 -21.14 -6.43
CA VAL A 313 -1.37 -22.60 -6.29
C VAL A 313 -2.74 -23.22 -6.56
N GLN A 314 -3.82 -22.60 -6.10
CA GLN A 314 -5.18 -23.11 -6.25
C GLN A 314 -5.72 -22.99 -7.67
N THR A 315 -5.20 -22.06 -8.48
CA THR A 315 -5.59 -21.93 -9.89
C THR A 315 -4.85 -22.93 -10.79
N HIS A 316 -3.73 -23.48 -10.33
CA HIS A 316 -2.92 -24.41 -11.11
C HIS A 316 -3.62 -25.76 -11.28
N ASN A 317 -3.73 -26.23 -12.54
CA ASN A 317 -4.26 -27.56 -12.90
C ASN A 317 -5.70 -27.86 -12.43
N ILE A 318 -6.58 -26.87 -12.36
CA ILE A 318 -7.98 -27.09 -12.04
C ILE A 318 -8.88 -27.07 -13.28
N THR A 319 -9.95 -27.86 -13.24
CA THR A 319 -10.98 -27.83 -14.26
C THR A 319 -11.86 -26.59 -14.11
N PRO A 320 -12.29 -25.93 -15.21
CA PRO A 320 -13.26 -24.85 -15.14
C PRO A 320 -14.50 -25.23 -14.34
N GLY A 321 -15.00 -24.31 -13.51
CA GLY A 321 -16.13 -24.57 -12.61
C GLY A 321 -15.74 -24.88 -11.16
N MET A 322 -14.49 -25.27 -10.91
CA MET A 322 -14.00 -25.48 -9.54
C MET A 322 -13.97 -24.17 -8.76
N SER A 323 -14.04 -24.27 -7.45
CA SER A 323 -14.20 -23.10 -6.55
C SER A 323 -12.92 -22.70 -5.80
N ASP A 324 -11.86 -23.49 -5.92
CA ASP A 324 -10.65 -23.37 -5.11
C ASP A 324 -10.08 -21.95 -5.03
N PRO A 325 -9.77 -21.25 -6.17
CA PRO A 325 -9.25 -19.89 -6.11
C PRO A 325 -10.33 -18.82 -5.86
N LYS A 326 -11.59 -19.22 -5.76
CA LYS A 326 -12.76 -18.33 -5.72
C LYS A 326 -13.25 -18.06 -4.29
N ASP A 327 -12.50 -18.45 -3.26
CA ASP A 327 -12.86 -18.23 -1.86
C ASP A 327 -12.75 -16.75 -1.48
N VAL A 328 -13.88 -16.13 -1.13
CA VAL A 328 -13.96 -14.71 -0.78
C VAL A 328 -13.17 -14.38 0.49
N LYS A 329 -13.18 -15.27 1.50
CA LYS A 329 -12.49 -15.03 2.76
C LYS A 329 -10.99 -15.05 2.56
N GLN A 330 -10.50 -16.03 1.83
CA GLN A 330 -9.07 -16.15 1.51
C GLN A 330 -8.57 -14.97 0.68
N ASN A 331 -9.29 -14.61 -0.40
CA ASN A 331 -8.92 -13.49 -1.26
C ASN A 331 -8.98 -12.15 -0.50
N SER A 332 -9.97 -11.97 0.38
CA SER A 332 -10.02 -10.79 1.26
C SER A 332 -8.86 -10.77 2.26
N ALA A 333 -8.57 -11.90 2.91
CA ALA A 333 -7.47 -12.00 3.87
C ALA A 333 -6.11 -11.71 3.24
N MET A 334 -5.89 -12.13 2.00
CA MET A 334 -4.69 -11.80 1.22
C MET A 334 -4.53 -10.28 1.06
N VAL A 335 -5.59 -9.58 0.64
CA VAL A 335 -5.55 -8.12 0.47
C VAL A 335 -5.39 -7.42 1.82
N ASP A 336 -6.10 -7.87 2.85
CA ASP A 336 -6.01 -7.33 4.22
C ASP A 336 -4.60 -7.48 4.80
N ALA A 337 -3.88 -8.57 4.48
CA ALA A 337 -2.48 -8.74 4.86
C ALA A 337 -1.56 -7.72 4.15
N GLY A 338 -1.81 -7.45 2.87
CA GLY A 338 -1.10 -6.37 2.14
C GLY A 338 -1.35 -4.99 2.76
N ILE A 339 -2.60 -4.72 3.15
CA ILE A 339 -2.97 -3.48 3.86
C ILE A 339 -2.28 -3.42 5.22
N SER A 340 -2.21 -4.52 5.96
CA SER A 340 -1.52 -4.58 7.26
C SER A 340 -0.03 -4.28 7.12
N ALA A 341 0.64 -4.87 6.15
CA ALA A 341 2.04 -4.61 5.86
C ALA A 341 2.30 -3.11 5.56
N LEU A 342 1.45 -2.48 4.74
CA LEU A 342 1.52 -1.05 4.45
C LEU A 342 1.29 -0.18 5.69
N LYS A 343 0.31 -0.51 6.53
CA LYS A 343 0.06 0.20 7.79
C LYS A 343 1.25 0.13 8.74
N ARG A 344 1.89 -1.03 8.83
CA ARG A 344 3.09 -1.18 9.64
C ARG A 344 4.27 -0.43 9.05
N TRP A 345 4.44 -0.44 7.73
CA TRP A 345 5.47 0.37 7.07
C TRP A 345 5.25 1.87 7.33
N ASP A 346 4.04 2.38 7.18
CA ASP A 346 3.68 3.76 7.53
C ASP A 346 4.06 4.09 8.98
N ARG A 347 3.81 3.17 9.90
CA ARG A 347 4.20 3.32 11.30
C ARG A 347 5.71 3.31 11.49
N VAL A 348 6.46 2.47 10.75
CA VAL A 348 7.94 2.49 10.75
C VAL A 348 8.45 3.85 10.32
N LEU A 349 7.94 4.40 9.20
CA LEU A 349 8.33 5.71 8.69
C LEU A 349 8.14 6.83 9.72
N LYS A 350 7.03 6.78 10.46
CA LYS A 350 6.72 7.76 11.52
C LYS A 350 7.57 7.60 12.77
N ALA A 351 8.04 6.38 13.04
CA ALA A 351 8.84 6.07 14.22
C ALA A 351 10.36 6.21 13.99
N MET A 352 10.80 6.40 12.74
CA MET A 352 12.22 6.54 12.44
C MET A 352 12.81 7.83 13.02
N VAL A 353 13.95 7.69 13.69
CA VAL A 353 14.79 8.78 14.19
C VAL A 353 16.12 8.74 13.45
N LEU A 354 16.42 9.82 12.73
CA LEU A 354 17.67 9.97 12.00
C LEU A 354 18.62 10.90 12.76
N SER A 355 19.91 10.55 12.76
CA SER A 355 21.00 11.42 13.20
C SER A 355 21.83 11.86 11.97
N PRO A 356 21.53 13.06 11.41
CA PRO A 356 22.27 13.59 10.25
C PRO A 356 23.77 13.75 10.53
N GLU A 357 24.12 14.16 11.74
CA GLU A 357 25.52 14.35 12.15
C GLU A 357 26.27 13.02 12.14
N ARG A 358 25.62 11.94 12.63
CA ARG A 358 26.24 10.61 12.62
C ARG A 358 26.38 10.04 11.21
N ALA A 359 25.38 10.26 10.34
CA ALA A 359 25.45 9.85 8.94
C ALA A 359 26.62 10.55 8.21
N LEU A 360 26.78 11.85 8.44
CA LEU A 360 27.87 12.62 7.87
C LEU A 360 29.24 12.22 8.46
N GLU A 361 29.31 11.90 9.75
CA GLU A 361 30.51 11.36 10.39
C GLU A 361 30.96 10.06 9.73
N GLU A 362 30.02 9.16 9.40
CA GLU A 362 30.31 7.91 8.70
C GLU A 362 30.93 8.19 7.32
N LEU A 363 30.31 9.08 6.53
CA LEU A 363 30.85 9.48 5.23
C LEU A 363 32.23 10.11 5.33
N ASN A 364 32.45 10.96 6.34
CA ASN A 364 33.74 11.62 6.57
C ASN A 364 34.81 10.70 7.18
N SER A 365 34.44 9.49 7.57
CA SER A 365 35.35 8.48 8.13
C SER A 365 35.73 7.40 7.13
N ASP A 366 35.06 7.36 5.97
CA ASP A 366 35.31 6.39 4.90
C ASP A 366 35.55 7.10 3.55
N TRP A 367 36.10 6.37 2.60
CA TRP A 367 36.51 6.90 1.28
C TRP A 367 35.42 6.74 0.20
N THR A 368 34.16 6.76 0.57
CA THR A 368 33.00 6.66 -0.34
C THR A 368 32.93 7.76 -1.39
N ALA A 369 33.59 8.90 -1.13
CA ALA A 369 33.67 10.04 -2.05
C ALA A 369 34.76 9.91 -3.14
N SER A 370 35.65 8.92 -3.05
CA SER A 370 36.86 8.83 -3.89
C SER A 370 36.61 8.74 -5.41
N GLN A 371 35.46 8.24 -5.84
CA GLN A 371 35.07 8.22 -7.26
C GLN A 371 34.99 9.64 -7.85
N GLU A 372 34.48 10.63 -7.10
CA GLU A 372 34.35 12.00 -7.61
C GLU A 372 35.72 12.62 -7.98
N LEU A 373 36.77 12.19 -7.30
CA LEU A 373 38.12 12.62 -7.64
C LEU A 373 38.51 12.22 -9.07
N ALA A 374 38.25 10.97 -9.46
CA ALA A 374 38.50 10.48 -10.81
C ALA A 374 37.56 11.15 -11.83
N ASP A 375 36.29 11.33 -11.48
CA ASP A 375 35.28 11.93 -12.35
C ASP A 375 35.57 13.39 -12.64
N VAL A 376 36.03 14.18 -11.67
CA VAL A 376 36.44 15.61 -11.87
C VAL A 376 37.65 15.69 -12.76
N LEU A 377 38.67 14.83 -12.55
CA LEU A 377 39.86 14.79 -13.41
C LEU A 377 39.50 14.51 -14.87
N MET A 378 38.59 13.58 -15.11
CA MET A 378 38.12 13.24 -16.45
C MET A 378 37.26 14.38 -17.04
N ARG A 379 36.27 14.86 -16.30
CA ARG A 379 35.29 15.83 -16.80
C ARG A 379 35.92 17.17 -17.09
N LYS A 380 36.75 17.69 -16.18
CA LYS A 380 37.31 19.04 -16.27
C LYS A 380 38.64 19.06 -16.97
N TYR A 381 39.53 18.12 -16.66
CA TYR A 381 40.92 18.12 -17.12
C TYR A 381 41.19 17.13 -18.24
N LYS A 382 40.18 16.43 -18.72
CA LYS A 382 40.26 15.48 -19.84
C LYS A 382 41.24 14.32 -19.60
N LEU A 383 41.53 14.01 -18.34
CA LEU A 383 42.33 12.85 -17.98
C LEU A 383 41.50 11.58 -18.25
N PRO A 384 42.05 10.52 -18.87
CA PRO A 384 41.32 9.25 -19.03
C PRO A 384 40.90 8.71 -17.68
N PHE A 385 39.67 8.10 -17.64
CA PHE A 385 39.10 7.60 -16.39
C PHE A 385 40.05 6.63 -15.65
N ARG A 386 40.73 5.75 -16.38
CA ARG A 386 41.68 4.78 -15.77
C ARG A 386 42.83 5.44 -15.03
N ASP A 387 43.36 6.52 -15.56
CA ASP A 387 44.47 7.26 -14.92
C ASP A 387 43.96 7.98 -13.67
N GLY A 388 42.78 8.66 -13.78
CA GLY A 388 42.16 9.30 -12.62
C GLY A 388 41.74 8.31 -11.53
N HIS A 389 41.22 7.13 -11.92
CA HIS A 389 40.86 6.06 -11.01
C HIS A 389 42.08 5.46 -10.32
N HIS A 390 43.19 5.25 -11.06
CA HIS A 390 44.45 4.76 -10.48
C HIS A 390 44.97 5.74 -9.42
N PHE A 391 45.04 7.04 -9.76
CA PHE A 391 45.41 8.08 -8.80
C PHE A 391 44.50 8.05 -7.55
N ALA A 392 43.17 8.01 -7.72
CA ALA A 392 42.25 7.94 -6.59
C ALA A 392 42.48 6.68 -5.73
N SER A 393 42.76 5.54 -6.35
CA SER A 393 43.10 4.28 -5.66
C SER A 393 44.38 4.40 -4.81
N GLU A 394 45.43 5.05 -5.35
CA GLU A 394 46.67 5.26 -4.61
C GLU A 394 46.47 6.25 -3.43
N VAL A 395 45.65 7.31 -3.63
CA VAL A 395 45.25 8.20 -2.53
C VAL A 395 44.55 7.43 -1.40
N VAL A 396 43.58 6.58 -1.75
CA VAL A 396 42.86 5.77 -0.78
C VAL A 396 43.78 4.77 -0.07
N SER A 397 44.68 4.11 -0.82
CA SER A 397 45.65 3.15 -0.27
C SER A 397 46.57 3.81 0.73
N TYR A 398 47.14 4.96 0.37
CA TYR A 398 47.98 5.75 1.26
C TYR A 398 47.24 6.21 2.51
N ALA A 399 46.02 6.72 2.34
CA ALA A 399 45.18 7.17 3.44
C ALA A 399 44.84 6.05 4.44
N LYS A 400 44.48 4.89 3.94
CA LYS A 400 44.21 3.70 4.79
C LYS A 400 45.45 3.24 5.55
N ALA A 401 46.58 3.21 4.89
CA ALA A 401 47.85 2.82 5.53
C ALA A 401 48.29 3.80 6.63
N ASN A 402 47.92 5.06 6.55
CA ASN A 402 48.26 6.12 7.49
C ASN A 402 47.11 6.58 8.39
N ASN A 403 45.95 5.89 8.34
CA ASN A 403 44.72 6.20 9.10
C ASN A 403 44.28 7.68 8.91
N ILE A 404 44.30 8.17 7.68
CA ILE A 404 43.92 9.56 7.32
C ILE A 404 42.48 9.54 6.82
N LYS A 405 41.64 10.45 7.34
CA LYS A 405 40.27 10.67 6.86
C LYS A 405 40.28 11.50 5.56
N PRO A 406 39.21 11.38 4.72
CA PRO A 406 39.14 12.11 3.44
C PRO A 406 39.38 13.60 3.55
N LEU A 407 38.70 14.31 4.44
CA LEU A 407 38.82 15.76 4.58
C LEU A 407 40.15 16.22 5.23
N ASP A 408 40.84 15.32 5.92
CA ASP A 408 42.14 15.59 6.56
C ASP A 408 43.33 15.26 5.64
N PHE A 409 43.07 14.79 4.41
CA PHE A 409 44.10 14.34 3.51
C PHE A 409 44.99 15.53 3.06
N PRO A 410 46.34 15.46 3.25
CA PRO A 410 47.22 16.57 2.88
C PRO A 410 47.29 16.75 1.35
N TYR A 411 46.99 17.93 0.85
CA TYR A 411 47.02 18.24 -0.58
C TYR A 411 48.40 18.02 -1.21
N GLU A 412 49.47 18.42 -0.51
CA GLU A 412 50.84 18.19 -0.98
C GLU A 412 51.16 16.69 -1.13
N GLN A 413 50.60 15.84 -0.29
CA GLN A 413 50.74 14.38 -0.46
C GLN A 413 49.96 13.88 -1.68
N ALA A 414 48.80 14.45 -1.95
CA ALA A 414 48.04 14.12 -3.16
C ALA A 414 48.82 14.52 -4.43
N ARG A 415 49.47 15.66 -4.43
CA ARG A 415 50.36 16.09 -5.54
C ARG A 415 51.50 15.08 -5.78
N ARG A 416 52.14 14.60 -4.72
CA ARG A 416 53.23 13.59 -4.82
C ARG A 416 52.71 12.28 -5.37
N ILE A 417 51.59 11.77 -4.84
CA ILE A 417 50.98 10.54 -5.33
C ILE A 417 50.58 10.68 -6.81
N TYR A 418 50.04 11.85 -7.22
CA TYR A 418 49.71 12.09 -8.61
C TYR A 418 50.95 12.07 -9.50
N ALA A 419 52.03 12.74 -9.09
CA ALA A 419 53.28 12.75 -9.83
C ALA A 419 53.87 11.35 -10.03
N ASP A 420 53.80 10.50 -8.99
CA ASP A 420 54.24 9.11 -9.06
C ASP A 420 53.33 8.24 -9.94
N ALA A 421 52.02 8.35 -9.78
CA ALA A 421 51.04 7.60 -10.57
C ALA A 421 51.06 7.95 -12.06
N MET A 422 51.44 9.21 -12.39
CA MET A 422 51.41 9.74 -13.74
C MET A 422 52.81 9.89 -14.34
N LYS A 423 53.86 9.29 -13.73
CA LYS A 423 55.25 9.43 -14.11
C LYS A 423 55.50 9.21 -15.60
N ASP A 424 54.89 8.20 -16.18
CA ASP A 424 55.06 7.82 -17.58
C ASP A 424 53.85 8.24 -18.45
N SER A 425 52.96 9.07 -17.92
CA SER A 425 51.75 9.50 -18.61
C SER A 425 52.04 10.66 -19.58
N LYS A 426 51.45 10.58 -20.77
CA LYS A 426 51.46 11.70 -21.75
C LYS A 426 50.64 12.91 -21.32
N TYR A 427 49.86 12.83 -20.25
CA TYR A 427 49.00 13.88 -19.73
C TYR A 427 49.67 14.78 -18.68
N GLY A 428 50.99 14.54 -18.41
CA GLY A 428 51.76 15.30 -17.41
C GLY A 428 51.64 14.69 -16.01
N ASN A 429 52.56 15.09 -15.14
CA ASN A 429 52.67 14.57 -13.77
C ASN A 429 52.42 15.63 -12.70
N GLU A 430 51.91 16.81 -13.07
CA GLU A 430 51.43 17.82 -12.13
C GLU A 430 49.93 17.67 -11.92
N LEU A 431 49.47 17.58 -10.67
CA LEU A 431 48.05 17.51 -10.34
C LEU A 431 47.34 18.79 -10.83
N PRO A 432 46.44 18.71 -11.82
CA PRO A 432 45.91 19.89 -12.49
C PRO A 432 44.84 20.64 -11.69
N MET A 433 44.31 20.05 -10.60
CA MET A 433 43.31 20.67 -9.75
C MET A 433 43.92 21.45 -8.58
N SER A 434 43.27 22.51 -8.15
CA SER A 434 43.64 23.26 -6.97
C SER A 434 43.32 22.50 -5.68
N GLU A 435 43.91 22.92 -4.54
CA GLU A 435 43.60 22.37 -3.24
C GLU A 435 42.10 22.45 -2.90
N ALA A 436 41.46 23.59 -3.18
CA ALA A 436 40.03 23.78 -2.94
C ALA A 436 39.17 22.79 -3.76
N GLU A 437 39.54 22.54 -5.01
CA GLU A 437 38.88 21.53 -5.83
C GLU A 437 39.10 20.10 -5.30
N PHE A 438 40.34 19.78 -4.97
CA PHE A 438 40.67 18.47 -4.38
C PHE A 438 39.83 18.22 -3.13
N ARG A 439 39.73 19.16 -2.21
CA ARG A 439 38.90 19.02 -1.01
C ARG A 439 37.43 18.89 -1.34
N SER A 440 36.93 19.63 -2.33
CA SER A 440 35.54 19.53 -2.79
C SER A 440 35.17 18.15 -3.36
N THR A 441 36.16 17.45 -3.97
CA THR A 441 35.91 16.07 -4.47
C THR A 441 35.82 15.03 -3.35
N LEU A 442 36.24 15.36 -2.15
CA LEU A 442 36.19 14.50 -0.97
C LEU A 442 35.08 14.90 0.03
N ASP A 443 34.42 16.02 -0.21
CA ASP A 443 33.35 16.53 0.63
C ASP A 443 31.99 15.94 0.20
N PRO A 444 31.34 15.07 1.02
CA PRO A 444 30.06 14.46 0.70
C PRO A 444 28.96 15.48 0.38
N VAL A 445 28.96 16.63 1.07
CA VAL A 445 27.96 17.69 0.89
C VAL A 445 28.15 18.36 -0.48
N ALA A 446 29.38 18.70 -0.83
CA ALA A 446 29.70 19.29 -2.13
C ALA A 446 29.40 18.33 -3.27
N ILE A 447 29.68 17.04 -3.12
CA ILE A 447 29.40 15.99 -4.11
C ILE A 447 27.89 15.93 -4.42
N VAL A 448 27.05 15.83 -3.41
CA VAL A 448 25.60 15.76 -3.59
C VAL A 448 25.05 17.04 -4.22
N LYS A 449 25.51 18.20 -3.75
CA LYS A 449 25.08 19.51 -4.26
C LYS A 449 25.45 19.71 -5.74
N ASN A 450 26.60 19.20 -6.16
CA ASN A 450 27.16 19.42 -7.50
C ASN A 450 26.75 18.33 -8.51
N ARG A 451 25.91 17.37 -8.14
CA ARG A 451 25.35 16.42 -9.10
C ARG A 451 24.58 17.17 -10.19
N ALA A 452 24.70 16.71 -11.44
CA ALA A 452 24.11 17.36 -12.61
C ALA A 452 23.17 16.44 -13.40
N THR A 453 23.09 15.18 -13.02
CA THR A 453 22.27 14.18 -13.70
C THR A 453 20.79 14.39 -13.35
N SER A 454 19.91 14.34 -14.35
CA SER A 454 18.45 14.27 -14.10
C SER A 454 18.13 13.09 -13.20
N GLY A 455 17.29 13.32 -12.18
CA GLY A 455 16.95 12.31 -11.18
C GLY A 455 18.00 12.09 -10.10
N GLY A 456 19.03 12.93 -10.02
CA GLY A 456 20.02 12.89 -8.94
C GLY A 456 19.55 13.61 -7.66
N PRO A 457 20.37 13.56 -6.59
CA PRO A 457 20.00 14.11 -5.27
C PRO A 457 20.22 15.63 -5.12
N GLN A 458 20.63 16.34 -6.17
CA GLN A 458 20.84 17.79 -6.10
C GLN A 458 19.52 18.53 -5.84
N PRO A 459 19.55 19.73 -5.20
CA PRO A 459 18.35 20.41 -4.73
C PRO A 459 17.27 20.62 -5.79
N ALA A 460 17.64 21.09 -6.98
CA ALA A 460 16.66 21.36 -8.05
C ALA A 460 15.90 20.09 -8.52
N GLU A 461 16.60 18.95 -8.62
CA GLU A 461 15.98 17.67 -8.96
C GLU A 461 15.14 17.13 -7.81
N MET A 462 15.58 17.30 -6.57
CA MET A 462 14.79 16.95 -5.39
C MET A 462 13.46 17.72 -5.38
N ASP A 463 13.49 19.02 -5.62
CA ASP A 463 12.27 19.86 -5.67
C ASP A 463 11.33 19.40 -6.79
N ARG A 464 11.88 19.12 -7.99
CA ARG A 464 11.09 18.59 -9.12
C ARG A 464 10.42 17.26 -8.78
N MET A 465 11.21 16.28 -8.30
CA MET A 465 10.71 14.94 -7.98
C MET A 465 9.69 14.97 -6.84
N LEU A 466 9.88 15.79 -5.81
CA LEU A 466 8.91 15.98 -4.72
C LEU A 466 7.59 16.56 -5.23
N LYS A 467 7.67 17.57 -6.11
CA LYS A 467 6.47 18.17 -6.72
C LYS A 467 5.69 17.15 -7.55
N GLU A 468 6.37 16.37 -8.37
CA GLU A 468 5.75 15.32 -9.18
C GLU A 468 5.13 14.21 -8.33
N ALA A 469 5.84 13.73 -7.31
CA ALA A 469 5.32 12.71 -6.39
C ALA A 469 4.06 13.18 -5.66
N ARG A 470 4.02 14.43 -5.18
CA ARG A 470 2.83 15.01 -4.54
C ARG A 470 1.65 15.13 -5.51
N ALA A 471 1.90 15.50 -6.76
CA ALA A 471 0.85 15.57 -7.78
C ALA A 471 0.26 14.19 -8.08
N GLN A 472 1.11 13.16 -8.21
CA GLN A 472 0.67 11.77 -8.41
C GLN A 472 -0.17 11.25 -7.22
N LEU A 473 0.21 11.57 -5.98
CA LEU A 473 -0.56 11.20 -4.79
C LEU A 473 -1.94 11.86 -4.76
N ALA A 474 -2.02 13.14 -5.12
CA ALA A 474 -3.30 13.85 -5.20
C ALA A 474 -4.21 13.27 -6.29
N GLU A 475 -3.65 12.93 -7.45
CA GLU A 475 -4.38 12.27 -8.54
C GLU A 475 -4.89 10.89 -8.11
N GLN A 476 -4.07 10.12 -7.40
CA GLN A 476 -4.45 8.81 -6.87
C GLN A 476 -5.60 8.92 -5.87
N ASP A 477 -5.54 9.87 -4.94
CA ASP A 477 -6.61 10.14 -3.97
C ASP A 477 -7.93 10.52 -4.68
N ALA A 478 -7.86 11.41 -5.66
CA ALA A 478 -9.01 11.81 -6.44
C ALA A 478 -9.63 10.62 -7.21
N TRP A 479 -8.80 9.77 -7.79
CA TRP A 479 -9.27 8.55 -8.47
C TRP A 479 -9.98 7.59 -7.51
N ILE A 480 -9.42 7.31 -6.33
CA ILE A 480 -10.03 6.44 -5.32
C ILE A 480 -11.41 6.99 -4.91
N LYS A 481 -11.48 8.28 -4.61
CA LYS A 481 -12.72 8.96 -4.22
C LYS A 481 -13.78 8.88 -5.33
N ALA A 482 -13.37 9.12 -6.58
CA ALA A 482 -14.29 9.05 -7.72
C ALA A 482 -14.84 7.62 -7.93
N ARG A 483 -14.00 6.57 -7.78
CA ARG A 483 -14.48 5.18 -7.91
C ARG A 483 -15.44 4.79 -6.78
N ARG A 484 -15.15 5.19 -5.54
CA ARG A 484 -16.07 4.96 -4.41
C ARG A 484 -17.40 5.70 -4.57
N ALA A 485 -17.35 6.96 -5.01
CA ALA A 485 -18.55 7.73 -5.29
C ALA A 485 -19.42 7.06 -6.36
N TYR A 486 -18.83 6.66 -7.48
CA TYR A 486 -19.53 5.97 -8.57
C TYR A 486 -20.29 4.72 -8.08
N ILE A 487 -19.65 3.87 -7.27
CA ILE A 487 -20.28 2.68 -6.70
C ILE A 487 -21.43 3.09 -5.74
N ASN A 488 -21.19 4.05 -4.86
CA ASN A 488 -22.18 4.49 -3.88
C ASN A 488 -23.43 5.12 -4.55
N ASP A 489 -23.21 5.94 -5.57
CA ASP A 489 -24.29 6.61 -6.31
C ASP A 489 -25.13 5.58 -7.07
N ALA A 490 -24.52 4.57 -7.66
CA ALA A 490 -25.21 3.48 -8.34
C ALA A 490 -26.11 2.69 -7.38
N LEU A 491 -25.58 2.32 -6.21
CA LEU A 491 -26.34 1.61 -5.18
C LEU A 491 -27.46 2.48 -4.61
N ALA A 492 -27.24 3.78 -4.42
CA ALA A 492 -28.27 4.70 -3.95
C ALA A 492 -29.41 4.86 -4.97
N GLU A 493 -29.11 4.92 -6.27
CA GLU A 493 -30.16 4.94 -7.31
C GLU A 493 -30.94 3.64 -7.35
N LEU A 494 -30.26 2.49 -7.20
CA LEU A 494 -30.93 1.19 -7.08
C LEU A 494 -31.87 1.15 -5.86
N ASP A 495 -31.40 1.61 -4.69
CA ASP A 495 -32.22 1.67 -3.47
C ASP A 495 -33.46 2.51 -3.64
N LYS A 496 -33.33 3.66 -4.30
CA LYS A 496 -34.45 4.56 -4.62
C LYS A 496 -35.49 3.87 -5.53
N LYS A 497 -35.05 3.20 -6.62
CA LYS A 497 -35.95 2.51 -7.56
C LYS A 497 -36.61 1.31 -6.89
N PHE A 498 -35.84 0.51 -6.16
CA PHE A 498 -36.34 -0.63 -5.43
C PHE A 498 -37.33 -0.22 -4.32
N GLY A 499 -37.03 0.84 -3.57
CA GLY A 499 -37.94 1.38 -2.55
C GLY A 499 -39.28 1.85 -3.12
N ALA A 500 -39.26 2.47 -4.31
CA ALA A 500 -40.49 2.83 -5.02
C ALA A 500 -41.31 1.59 -5.42
N LEU A 501 -40.66 0.52 -5.88
CA LEU A 501 -41.32 -0.75 -6.21
C LEU A 501 -41.94 -1.39 -4.97
N VAL A 502 -41.23 -1.43 -3.85
CA VAL A 502 -41.75 -1.95 -2.56
C VAL A 502 -42.96 -1.14 -2.08
N ALA A 503 -42.89 0.21 -2.18
CA ALA A 503 -43.96 1.11 -1.74
C ALA A 503 -45.24 0.96 -2.55
N SER A 504 -45.17 0.44 -3.78
CA SER A 504 -46.34 0.17 -4.63
C SER A 504 -47.07 -1.16 -4.26
N ALA A 505 -46.62 -1.90 -3.28
CA ALA A 505 -47.31 -3.09 -2.77
C ALA A 505 -48.64 -2.71 -2.16
N PRO A 506 -49.75 -3.46 -2.41
CA PRO A 506 -51.03 -3.25 -1.72
C PRO A 506 -50.80 -3.30 -0.21
N LYS A 507 -51.31 -2.29 0.52
CA LYS A 507 -51.29 -2.34 1.98
C LYS A 507 -52.21 -3.50 2.40
N GLN A 508 -51.64 -4.51 3.06
CA GLN A 508 -52.38 -5.59 3.68
C GLN A 508 -53.22 -5.09 4.85
#